data_975f3ab4cc898f1a4053d794b6478fa8
#
_entry.id   975f3ab4cc898f1a4053d794b6478fa8
#
_cell.length_a   1.000
_cell.length_b   1.000
_cell.length_c   1.000
_cell.angle_alpha   90.00
_cell.angle_beta   90.00
_cell.angle_gamma   90.00
#
_symmetry.space_group_name_H-M   'P 1'
#
loop_
_entity.id
_entity.type
_entity.pdbx_description
1 polymer ?
#
loop_
_entity_poly.entity_id
_entity_poly.type
_entity_poly.pdbx_seq_one_letter_code
_entity_poly.pdbx_strand_id
1 'polypeptide(L)'
;MKRTGRRTNLEFLKEDLYLVVEGEIDEMFISKIISFLPTKYNVRIRVANGNGNIPIHVNILKKIYSYSKIMVMYDLDGTNNLDTITKYLRNKEVNLKREDIFFVNPCVEHLFLMAKVYNDQRLKTKKDYQPYFQKYYGVSDYAGHLPQVEEMIEQITYHDFANLVDNLKRMSENDNDLPSSNFLRFLNYIKK
;
A
#
# COMPACT_ATOMS: atom_id res chain seq x y z
N MET A 1 -45.16 15.54 -31.43
CA MET A 1 -44.60 15.28 -30.08
C MET A 1 -43.25 14.58 -30.23
N LYS A 2 -42.15 15.31 -30.02
CA LYS A 2 -40.79 14.71 -30.06
C LYS A 2 -40.46 14.16 -28.67
N ARG A 3 -40.29 12.82 -28.56
CA ARG A 3 -39.78 12.18 -27.34
C ARG A 3 -38.33 12.53 -27.18
N THR A 4 -37.99 13.39 -26.24
CA THR A 4 -36.63 13.62 -25.74
C THR A 4 -36.18 12.40 -24.99
N GLY A 5 -35.36 11.58 -25.63
CA GLY A 5 -34.69 10.44 -24.97
C GLY A 5 -33.84 10.95 -23.81
N ARG A 6 -34.15 10.55 -22.58
CA ARG A 6 -33.26 10.67 -21.44
C ARG A 6 -31.98 9.89 -21.77
N ARG A 7 -30.87 10.60 -22.02
CA ARG A 7 -29.54 10.00 -21.94
C ARG A 7 -29.32 9.61 -20.46
N THR A 8 -29.53 8.36 -20.14
CA THR A 8 -29.03 7.77 -18.90
C THR A 8 -27.51 7.80 -18.99
N ASN A 9 -26.85 8.70 -18.24
CA ASN A 9 -25.43 8.57 -17.94
C ASN A 9 -25.25 7.26 -17.17
N LEU A 10 -24.94 6.19 -17.88
CA LEU A 10 -24.36 4.99 -17.28
C LEU A 10 -22.97 5.41 -16.80
N GLU A 11 -22.87 5.94 -15.57
CA GLU A 11 -21.61 5.94 -14.86
C GLU A 11 -21.19 4.47 -14.79
N PHE A 12 -20.15 4.11 -15.51
CA PHE A 12 -19.57 2.77 -15.43
C PHE A 12 -19.19 2.54 -13.97
N LEU A 13 -19.92 1.64 -13.32
CA LEU A 13 -19.59 1.23 -11.96
C LEU A 13 -18.17 0.69 -11.99
N LYS A 14 -17.29 1.29 -11.18
CA LYS A 14 -15.92 0.81 -11.05
C LYS A 14 -15.94 -0.59 -10.46
N GLU A 15 -15.11 -1.47 -11.00
CA GLU A 15 -14.90 -2.80 -10.43
C GLU A 15 -14.23 -2.69 -9.06
N ASP A 16 -14.64 -3.56 -8.12
CA ASP A 16 -13.99 -3.65 -6.81
C ASP A 16 -12.61 -4.33 -6.94
N LEU A 17 -11.61 -3.70 -6.34
CA LEU A 17 -10.27 -4.26 -6.14
C LEU A 17 -10.00 -4.32 -4.64
N TYR A 18 -9.67 -5.50 -4.14
CA TYR A 18 -9.31 -5.70 -2.74
C TYR A 18 -7.79 -5.73 -2.60
N LEU A 19 -7.25 -4.86 -1.74
CA LEU A 19 -5.86 -4.90 -1.31
C LEU A 19 -5.82 -5.38 0.14
N VAL A 20 -5.22 -6.55 0.38
CA VAL A 20 -5.00 -7.07 1.73
C VAL A 20 -3.63 -6.60 2.23
N VAL A 21 -3.60 -5.96 3.38
CA VAL A 21 -2.41 -5.38 4.01
C VAL A 21 -2.20 -5.97 5.41
N GLU A 22 -1.01 -5.81 5.97
CA GLU A 22 -0.68 -6.36 7.26
C GLU A 22 -1.43 -5.68 8.41
N GLY A 23 -1.36 -4.36 8.49
CA GLY A 23 -1.81 -3.58 9.64
C GLY A 23 -2.60 -2.33 9.31
N GLU A 24 -3.10 -1.67 10.36
CA GLU A 24 -3.88 -0.44 10.27
C GLU A 24 -3.03 0.74 9.74
N ILE A 25 -1.74 0.76 10.03
CA ILE A 25 -0.81 1.80 9.55
C ILE A 25 -0.72 1.75 8.02
N ASP A 26 -0.63 0.54 7.44
CA ASP A 26 -0.65 0.34 5.99
C ASP A 26 -1.95 0.87 5.39
N GLU A 27 -3.09 0.46 5.97
CA GLU A 27 -4.41 0.90 5.49
C GLU A 27 -4.53 2.41 5.48
N MET A 28 -4.16 3.07 6.58
CA MET A 28 -4.26 4.51 6.73
C MET A 28 -3.39 5.24 5.70
N PHE A 29 -2.12 4.84 5.58
CA PHE A 29 -1.20 5.45 4.63
C PHE A 29 -1.68 5.25 3.19
N ILE A 30 -1.99 4.02 2.79
CA ILE A 30 -2.39 3.69 1.43
C ILE A 30 -3.70 4.40 1.08
N SER A 31 -4.69 4.43 2.00
CA SER A 31 -5.95 5.15 1.81
C SER A 31 -5.71 6.63 1.54
N LYS A 32 -4.82 7.26 2.31
CA LYS A 32 -4.44 8.67 2.09
C LYS A 32 -3.81 8.88 0.72
N ILE A 33 -2.86 8.03 0.33
CA ILE A 33 -2.18 8.14 -0.97
C ILE A 33 -3.15 7.94 -2.13
N ILE A 34 -4.04 6.95 -2.04
CA ILE A 34 -5.07 6.68 -3.06
C ILE A 34 -6.03 7.86 -3.19
N SER A 35 -6.32 8.59 -2.11
CA SER A 35 -7.22 9.75 -2.15
C SER A 35 -6.75 10.87 -3.10
N PHE A 36 -5.46 10.90 -3.45
CA PHE A 36 -4.89 11.84 -4.40
C PHE A 36 -4.92 11.37 -5.86
N LEU A 37 -5.39 10.12 -6.11
CA LEU A 37 -5.38 9.52 -7.45
C LEU A 37 -6.78 9.36 -8.03
N PRO A 38 -6.98 9.71 -9.31
CA PRO A 38 -8.14 9.22 -10.06
C PRO A 38 -7.97 7.73 -10.34
N THR A 39 -8.69 6.88 -9.61
CA THR A 39 -8.60 5.42 -9.73
C THR A 39 -9.62 4.87 -10.73
N LYS A 40 -9.23 3.83 -11.48
CA LYS A 40 -10.14 3.07 -12.36
C LYS A 40 -10.92 1.98 -11.61
N TYR A 41 -10.48 1.64 -10.38
CA TYR A 41 -11.13 0.68 -9.50
C TYR A 41 -11.75 1.37 -8.29
N ASN A 42 -12.73 0.70 -7.67
CA ASN A 42 -13.13 0.98 -6.30
C ASN A 42 -12.21 0.17 -5.38
N VAL A 43 -11.13 0.81 -4.90
CA VAL A 43 -10.12 0.14 -4.08
C VAL A 43 -10.63 -0.01 -2.66
N ARG A 44 -10.69 -1.26 -2.17
CA ARG A 44 -11.08 -1.63 -0.82
C ARG A 44 -9.89 -2.24 -0.11
N ILE A 45 -9.44 -1.62 0.97
CA ILE A 45 -8.33 -2.14 1.77
C ILE A 45 -8.88 -3.05 2.86
N ARG A 46 -8.19 -4.17 3.10
CA ARG A 46 -8.53 -5.14 4.13
C ARG A 46 -7.34 -5.41 5.02
N VAL A 47 -7.45 -5.02 6.27
CA VAL A 47 -6.41 -5.27 7.30
C VAL A 47 -6.48 -6.72 7.75
N ALA A 48 -5.33 -7.41 7.75
CA ALA A 48 -5.20 -8.80 8.15
C ALA A 48 -4.82 -8.98 9.62
N ASN A 49 -4.34 -7.93 10.29
CA ASN A 49 -3.80 -7.99 11.65
C ASN A 49 -2.65 -9.00 11.77
N GLY A 50 -1.65 -8.80 10.92
CA GLY A 50 -0.41 -9.55 10.85
C GLY A 50 -0.23 -10.36 9.57
N ASN A 51 1.01 -10.48 9.12
CA ASN A 51 1.41 -11.16 7.89
C ASN A 51 0.88 -12.60 7.79
N GLY A 52 0.82 -13.32 8.92
CA GLY A 52 0.33 -14.69 9.00
C GLY A 52 -1.14 -14.86 8.62
N ASN A 53 -1.95 -13.81 8.74
CA ASN A 53 -3.37 -13.83 8.47
C ASN A 53 -3.72 -13.42 7.03
N ILE A 54 -2.80 -12.83 6.28
CA ILE A 54 -3.04 -12.40 4.89
C ILE A 54 -3.62 -13.54 4.03
N PRO A 55 -3.09 -14.79 4.06
CA PRO A 55 -3.66 -15.89 3.28
C PRO A 55 -5.10 -16.21 3.64
N ILE A 56 -5.47 -16.11 4.92
CA ILE A 56 -6.83 -16.36 5.40
C ILE A 56 -7.78 -15.34 4.80
N HIS A 57 -7.44 -14.05 4.88
CA HIS A 57 -8.24 -12.96 4.32
C HIS A 57 -8.39 -13.07 2.80
N VAL A 58 -7.31 -13.41 2.07
CA VAL A 58 -7.37 -13.65 0.63
C VAL A 58 -8.34 -14.79 0.29
N ASN A 59 -8.27 -15.91 1.02
CA ASN A 59 -9.16 -17.05 0.79
C ASN A 59 -10.63 -16.72 1.10
N ILE A 60 -10.90 -15.93 2.13
CA ILE A 60 -12.26 -15.43 2.44
C ILE A 60 -12.76 -14.55 1.29
N LEU A 61 -11.96 -13.57 0.86
CA LEU A 61 -12.34 -12.66 -0.22
C LEU A 61 -12.59 -13.40 -1.54
N LYS A 62 -11.77 -14.39 -1.89
CA LYS A 62 -11.98 -15.23 -3.08
C LYS A 62 -13.31 -16.00 -3.05
N LYS A 63 -13.72 -16.47 -1.88
CA LYS A 63 -15.00 -17.19 -1.72
C LYS A 63 -16.20 -16.26 -1.86
N ILE A 64 -16.10 -15.03 -1.32
CA ILE A 64 -17.22 -14.08 -1.29
C ILE A 64 -17.30 -13.27 -2.60
N TYR A 65 -16.15 -12.87 -3.14
CA TYR A 65 -16.02 -11.95 -4.27
C TYR A 65 -15.23 -12.59 -5.42
N SER A 66 -15.74 -13.68 -5.98
CA SER A 66 -15.06 -14.53 -6.96
C SER A 66 -14.58 -13.81 -8.23
N TYR A 67 -15.20 -12.69 -8.58
CA TYR A 67 -14.86 -11.90 -9.77
C TYR A 67 -14.03 -10.65 -9.47
N SER A 68 -13.80 -10.32 -8.21
CA SER A 68 -13.03 -9.15 -7.84
C SER A 68 -11.53 -9.42 -7.95
N LYS A 69 -10.78 -8.37 -8.30
CA LYS A 69 -9.31 -8.42 -8.25
C LYS A 69 -8.86 -8.40 -6.80
N ILE A 70 -7.99 -9.33 -6.41
CA ILE A 70 -7.41 -9.39 -5.07
C ILE A 70 -5.89 -9.28 -5.20
N MET A 71 -5.33 -8.35 -4.45
CA MET A 71 -3.90 -8.05 -4.34
C MET A 71 -3.48 -8.07 -2.88
N VAL A 72 -2.19 -8.23 -2.63
CA VAL A 72 -1.63 -8.20 -1.27
C VAL A 72 -0.43 -7.26 -1.22
N MET A 73 -0.21 -6.64 -0.07
CA MET A 73 1.02 -5.90 0.22
C MET A 73 1.62 -6.39 1.53
N TYR A 74 2.94 -6.58 1.52
CA TYR A 74 3.73 -7.08 2.64
C TYR A 74 4.81 -6.08 3.04
N ASP A 75 5.02 -5.94 4.33
CA ASP A 75 6.26 -5.45 4.89
C ASP A 75 7.28 -6.59 4.94
N LEU A 76 8.46 -6.38 4.35
CA LEU A 76 9.48 -7.44 4.29
C LEU A 76 10.38 -7.51 5.54
N ASP A 77 10.32 -6.48 6.41
CA ASP A 77 11.11 -6.37 7.66
C ASP A 77 12.62 -6.60 7.46
N GLY A 78 13.12 -6.41 6.24
CA GLY A 78 14.53 -6.63 5.89
C GLY A 78 14.99 -8.09 5.93
N THR A 79 14.10 -9.05 6.13
CA THR A 79 14.41 -10.48 6.30
C THR A 79 13.72 -11.41 5.32
N ASN A 80 12.58 -10.99 4.78
CA ASN A 80 11.80 -11.72 3.79
C ASN A 80 12.09 -11.23 2.37
N ASN A 81 11.67 -12.03 1.39
CA ASN A 81 11.66 -11.67 -0.02
C ASN A 81 10.41 -12.24 -0.71
N LEU A 82 10.13 -11.79 -1.93
CA LEU A 82 8.93 -12.21 -2.66
C LEU A 82 8.86 -13.70 -2.94
N ASP A 83 10.00 -14.38 -3.10
CA ASP A 83 10.02 -15.82 -3.35
C ASP A 83 9.56 -16.58 -2.10
N THR A 84 10.04 -16.17 -0.91
CA THR A 84 9.61 -16.70 0.38
C THR A 84 8.12 -16.47 0.60
N ILE A 85 7.63 -15.25 0.35
CA ILE A 85 6.21 -14.91 0.47
C ILE A 85 5.36 -15.71 -0.53
N THR A 86 5.78 -15.80 -1.79
CA THR A 86 5.06 -16.56 -2.82
C THR A 86 4.96 -18.04 -2.44
N LYS A 87 6.05 -18.62 -1.94
CA LYS A 87 6.05 -20.02 -1.45
C LYS A 87 5.13 -20.18 -0.25
N TYR A 88 5.17 -19.23 0.70
CA TYR A 88 4.28 -19.25 1.87
C TYR A 88 2.80 -19.18 1.46
N LEU A 89 2.43 -18.27 0.55
CA LEU A 89 1.07 -18.15 0.04
C LEU A 89 0.60 -19.45 -0.63
N ARG A 90 1.44 -20.07 -1.47
CA ARG A 90 1.13 -21.36 -2.11
C ARG A 90 0.91 -22.48 -1.09
N ASN A 91 1.73 -22.55 -0.04
CA ASN A 91 1.56 -23.52 1.05
C ASN A 91 0.25 -23.31 1.84
N LYS A 92 -0.34 -22.13 1.76
CA LYS A 92 -1.67 -21.79 2.31
C LYS A 92 -2.78 -21.82 1.26
N GLU A 93 -2.54 -22.49 0.13
CA GLU A 93 -3.51 -22.64 -0.98
C GLU A 93 -3.95 -21.29 -1.60
N VAL A 94 -3.14 -20.25 -1.43
CA VAL A 94 -3.37 -18.95 -2.04
C VAL A 94 -2.56 -18.83 -3.32
N ASN A 95 -3.26 -18.96 -4.47
CA ASN A 95 -2.67 -18.77 -5.79
C ASN A 95 -2.88 -17.31 -6.24
N LEU A 96 -1.89 -16.46 -5.96
CA LEU A 96 -1.75 -15.12 -6.53
C LEU A 96 -0.61 -15.11 -7.55
N LYS A 97 -0.76 -14.31 -8.60
CA LYS A 97 0.34 -14.04 -9.51
C LYS A 97 1.35 -13.12 -8.82
N ARG A 98 2.64 -13.21 -9.21
CA ARG A 98 3.68 -12.33 -8.65
C ARG A 98 3.38 -10.85 -8.85
N GLU A 99 2.70 -10.50 -9.94
CA GLU A 99 2.26 -9.14 -10.26
C GLU A 99 1.16 -8.59 -9.33
N ASP A 100 0.50 -9.46 -8.56
CA ASP A 100 -0.53 -9.12 -7.58
C ASP A 100 0.02 -9.04 -6.15
N ILE A 101 1.34 -9.23 -5.99
CA ILE A 101 2.03 -9.18 -4.70
C ILE A 101 2.92 -7.95 -4.68
N PHE A 102 2.60 -7.03 -3.78
CA PHE A 102 3.36 -5.81 -3.55
C PHE A 102 4.12 -5.90 -2.24
N PHE A 103 5.15 -5.08 -2.12
CA PHE A 103 5.97 -5.06 -0.92
C PHE A 103 6.58 -3.68 -0.66
N VAL A 104 6.93 -3.48 0.61
CA VAL A 104 7.82 -2.42 1.08
C VAL A 104 8.91 -3.08 1.94
N ASN A 105 10.15 -2.70 1.72
CA ASN A 105 11.30 -3.20 2.47
C ASN A 105 12.07 -2.01 3.06
N PRO A 106 12.11 -1.81 4.38
CA PRO A 106 11.65 -2.79 5.37
C PRO A 106 10.14 -2.74 5.65
N CYS A 107 9.52 -1.58 5.76
CA CYS A 107 8.16 -1.40 6.23
C CYS A 107 7.52 -0.12 5.68
N VAL A 108 6.20 0.03 5.88
CA VAL A 108 5.41 1.18 5.40
C VAL A 108 5.93 2.53 5.92
N GLU A 109 6.58 2.58 7.10
CA GLU A 109 7.22 3.78 7.62
C GLU A 109 8.24 4.38 6.64
N HIS A 110 8.87 3.54 5.81
CA HIS A 110 9.77 4.02 4.78
C HIS A 110 9.04 4.84 3.71
N LEU A 111 7.81 4.48 3.37
CA LEU A 111 6.98 5.25 2.43
C LEU A 111 6.57 6.62 3.01
N PHE A 112 6.29 6.71 4.32
CA PHE A 112 6.06 7.99 4.99
C PHE A 112 7.28 8.91 4.83
N LEU A 113 8.48 8.36 5.05
CA LEU A 113 9.71 9.12 4.86
C LEU A 113 9.89 9.56 3.40
N MET A 114 9.66 8.66 2.46
CA MET A 114 9.77 8.92 1.03
C MET A 114 8.75 9.95 0.51
N ALA A 115 7.64 10.15 1.20
CA ALA A 115 6.71 11.23 0.89
C ALA A 115 7.30 12.63 1.19
N LYS A 116 8.23 12.72 2.14
CA LYS A 116 8.89 14.00 2.51
C LYS A 116 10.25 14.18 1.86
N VAL A 117 11.05 13.12 1.80
CA VAL A 117 12.43 13.18 1.31
C VAL A 117 12.87 11.83 0.77
N TYR A 118 13.68 11.84 -0.29
CA TYR A 118 14.34 10.62 -0.75
C TYR A 118 15.33 10.13 0.33
N ASN A 119 15.24 8.87 0.67
CA ASN A 119 16.14 8.24 1.63
C ASN A 119 16.47 6.81 1.17
N ASP A 120 17.75 6.53 1.03
CA ASP A 120 18.31 5.22 0.65
C ASP A 120 19.04 4.54 1.82
N GLN A 121 18.91 5.08 3.02
CA GLN A 121 19.54 4.52 4.20
C GLN A 121 18.81 3.24 4.66
N ARG A 122 19.60 2.31 5.19
CA ARG A 122 19.08 1.05 5.74
C ARG A 122 18.50 1.25 7.14
N LEU A 123 17.32 1.85 7.22
CA LEU A 123 16.58 1.99 8.47
C LEU A 123 15.85 0.67 8.75
N LYS A 124 16.04 0.08 9.94
CA LYS A 124 15.53 -1.26 10.27
C LYS A 124 14.51 -1.26 11.40
N THR A 125 14.57 -0.26 12.27
CA THR A 125 13.74 -0.20 13.47
C THR A 125 12.97 1.11 13.53
N LYS A 126 11.85 1.13 14.25
CA LYS A 126 11.07 2.37 14.46
C LYS A 126 11.93 3.50 15.04
N LYS A 127 12.94 3.18 15.86
CA LYS A 127 13.88 4.16 16.39
C LYS A 127 14.71 4.86 15.31
N ASP A 128 15.02 4.16 14.24
CA ASP A 128 15.80 4.75 13.13
C ASP A 128 15.00 5.82 12.39
N TYR A 129 13.65 5.74 12.42
CA TYR A 129 12.77 6.72 11.80
C TYR A 129 12.50 7.95 12.70
N GLN A 130 12.67 7.85 14.01
CA GLN A 130 12.33 8.92 14.96
C GLN A 130 12.94 10.28 14.59
N PRO A 131 14.25 10.44 14.26
CA PRO A 131 14.82 11.74 13.93
C PRO A 131 14.18 12.36 12.67
N TYR A 132 13.80 11.51 11.71
CA TYR A 132 13.15 11.97 10.48
C TYR A 132 11.70 12.36 10.74
N PHE A 133 10.94 11.57 11.50
CA PHE A 133 9.55 11.86 11.77
C PHE A 133 9.40 13.09 12.67
N GLN A 134 10.31 13.30 13.60
CA GLN A 134 10.37 14.57 14.34
C GLN A 134 10.65 15.75 13.41
N LYS A 135 11.61 15.62 12.50
CA LYS A 135 12.00 16.68 11.56
C LYS A 135 10.89 17.04 10.58
N TYR A 136 10.23 16.05 10.00
CA TYR A 136 9.33 16.24 8.86
C TYR A 136 7.85 16.22 9.22
N TYR A 137 7.48 15.65 10.36
CA TYR A 137 6.10 15.54 10.84
C TYR A 137 5.88 16.15 12.23
N GLY A 138 6.95 16.56 12.91
CA GLY A 138 6.84 17.08 14.29
C GLY A 138 6.58 16.01 15.34
N VAL A 139 6.57 14.72 14.96
CA VAL A 139 6.27 13.60 15.87
C VAL A 139 7.53 13.14 16.56
N SER A 140 7.65 13.43 17.86
CA SER A 140 8.72 12.92 18.72
C SER A 140 8.41 11.50 19.21
N ASP A 141 9.47 10.77 19.54
CA ASP A 141 9.37 9.43 20.17
C ASP A 141 8.44 8.46 19.43
N TYR A 142 8.48 8.49 18.08
CA TYR A 142 7.65 7.63 17.27
C TYR A 142 7.82 6.16 17.66
N ALA A 143 6.70 5.51 17.98
CA ALA A 143 6.64 4.10 18.36
C ALA A 143 5.64 3.28 17.54
N GLY A 144 5.01 3.90 16.53
CA GLY A 144 3.98 3.26 15.69
C GLY A 144 2.62 3.19 16.37
N HIS A 145 2.34 4.07 17.33
CA HIS A 145 1.01 4.19 17.91
C HIS A 145 0.07 4.92 16.94
N LEU A 146 -1.18 4.43 16.82
CA LEU A 146 -2.15 4.98 15.87
C LEU A 146 -2.33 6.50 15.96
N PRO A 147 -2.43 7.14 17.15
CA PRO A 147 -2.53 8.61 17.21
C PRO A 147 -1.35 9.35 16.59
N GLN A 148 -0.12 8.81 16.70
CA GLN A 148 1.06 9.40 16.05
C GLN A 148 0.98 9.26 14.51
N VAL A 149 0.46 8.11 14.04
CA VAL A 149 0.26 7.85 12.62
C VAL A 149 -0.83 8.75 12.06
N GLU A 150 -1.95 8.93 12.75
CA GLU A 150 -3.04 9.84 12.39
C GLU A 150 -2.52 11.27 12.20
N GLU A 151 -1.75 11.77 13.16
CA GLU A 151 -1.11 13.09 13.07
C GLU A 151 -0.21 13.22 11.83
N MET A 152 0.57 12.18 11.51
CA MET A 152 1.41 12.16 10.31
C MET A 152 0.58 12.13 9.01
N ILE A 153 -0.48 11.33 8.97
CA ILE A 153 -1.39 11.19 7.82
C ILE A 153 -2.10 12.50 7.49
N GLU A 154 -2.54 13.24 8.50
CA GLU A 154 -3.18 14.55 8.31
C GLU A 154 -2.26 15.54 7.60
N GLN A 155 -0.96 15.48 7.86
CA GLN A 155 0.06 16.35 7.29
C GLN A 155 0.49 15.96 5.87
N ILE A 156 0.05 14.79 5.33
CA ILE A 156 0.37 14.39 3.96
C ILE A 156 -0.50 15.17 2.98
N THR A 157 0.14 15.92 2.10
CA THR A 157 -0.47 16.76 1.07
C THR A 157 -0.33 16.12 -0.32
N TYR A 158 -0.98 16.73 -1.32
CA TYR A 158 -0.76 16.35 -2.73
C TYR A 158 0.71 16.52 -3.18
N HIS A 159 1.41 17.52 -2.64
CA HIS A 159 2.83 17.70 -2.90
C HIS A 159 3.66 16.54 -2.38
N ASP A 160 3.36 16.06 -1.16
CA ASP A 160 4.03 14.88 -0.58
C ASP A 160 3.74 13.62 -1.40
N PHE A 161 2.52 13.48 -1.92
CA PHE A 161 2.19 12.41 -2.86
C PHE A 161 3.04 12.48 -4.15
N ALA A 162 3.21 13.67 -4.74
CA ALA A 162 4.05 13.83 -5.92
C ALA A 162 5.52 13.48 -5.61
N ASN A 163 6.04 13.94 -4.46
CA ASN A 163 7.38 13.58 -3.98
C ASN A 163 7.53 12.05 -3.79
N LEU A 164 6.53 11.40 -3.18
CA LEU A 164 6.54 9.94 -3.03
C LEU A 164 6.68 9.23 -4.37
N VAL A 165 5.86 9.62 -5.37
CA VAL A 165 5.92 9.03 -6.71
C VAL A 165 7.29 9.22 -7.35
N ASP A 166 7.89 10.40 -7.25
CA ASP A 166 9.21 10.68 -7.83
C ASP A 166 10.33 9.95 -7.08
N ASN A 167 10.23 9.83 -5.78
CA ASN A 167 11.20 9.10 -4.96
C ASN A 167 11.10 7.58 -5.22
N LEU A 168 9.89 7.03 -5.38
CA LEU A 168 9.68 5.63 -5.72
C LEU A 168 10.25 5.25 -7.09
N LYS A 169 10.29 6.18 -8.07
CA LYS A 169 10.97 5.95 -9.37
C LYS A 169 12.47 5.74 -9.24
N ARG A 170 13.07 6.26 -8.16
CA ARG A 170 14.51 6.16 -7.88
C ARG A 170 14.84 4.97 -6.98
N MET A 171 13.85 4.46 -6.26
CA MET A 171 14.01 3.32 -5.34
C MET A 171 14.17 2.01 -6.12
N SER A 172 14.96 1.10 -5.57
CA SER A 172 15.06 -0.26 -6.11
C SER A 172 13.73 -1.00 -6.00
N GLU A 173 13.38 -1.77 -7.03
CA GLU A 173 12.27 -2.72 -7.01
C GLU A 173 12.74 -4.16 -6.74
N ASN A 174 14.02 -4.37 -6.48
CA ASN A 174 14.56 -5.66 -6.10
C ASN A 174 14.30 -5.92 -4.60
N ASP A 175 13.52 -6.93 -4.30
CA ASP A 175 13.10 -7.30 -2.95
C ASP A 175 14.25 -7.77 -2.03
N ASN A 176 15.45 -8.00 -2.57
CA ASN A 176 16.65 -8.26 -1.78
C ASN A 176 17.44 -6.99 -1.40
N ASP A 177 17.07 -5.84 -1.97
CA ASP A 177 17.68 -4.57 -1.61
C ASP A 177 16.98 -3.96 -0.38
N LEU A 178 17.72 -3.13 0.36
CA LEU A 178 17.17 -2.42 1.52
C LEU A 178 17.71 -0.98 1.52
N PRO A 179 16.85 0.02 1.34
CA PRO A 179 15.41 -0.04 1.13
C PRO A 179 15.02 -0.42 -0.31
N SER A 180 13.81 -0.99 -0.47
CA SER A 180 13.23 -1.28 -1.79
C SER A 180 11.71 -1.36 -1.75
N SER A 181 11.03 -1.18 -2.89
CA SER A 181 9.58 -1.33 -2.96
C SER A 181 9.10 -1.41 -4.41
N ASN A 182 8.07 -2.20 -4.65
CA ASN A 182 7.34 -2.18 -5.89
C ASN A 182 5.97 -1.46 -5.78
N PHE A 183 5.77 -0.66 -4.74
CA PHE A 183 4.51 0.07 -4.50
C PHE A 183 4.13 1.01 -5.66
N LEU A 184 5.10 1.57 -6.38
CA LEU A 184 4.82 2.37 -7.58
C LEU A 184 4.06 1.57 -8.65
N ARG A 185 4.34 0.26 -8.79
CA ARG A 185 3.58 -0.61 -9.72
C ARG A 185 2.12 -0.71 -9.32
N PHE A 186 1.81 -0.78 -8.01
CA PHE A 186 0.44 -0.76 -7.53
C PHE A 186 -0.25 0.56 -7.87
N LEU A 187 0.37 1.71 -7.60
CA LEU A 187 -0.19 3.02 -7.93
C LEU A 187 -0.48 3.16 -9.43
N ASN A 188 0.46 2.73 -10.28
CA ASN A 188 0.29 2.73 -11.74
C ASN A 188 -0.82 1.78 -12.19
N TYR A 189 -0.98 0.63 -11.51
CA TYR A 189 -2.03 -0.34 -11.82
C TYR A 189 -3.43 0.21 -11.54
N ILE A 190 -3.64 0.91 -10.43
CA ILE A 190 -4.97 1.44 -10.05
C ILE A 190 -5.31 2.77 -10.72
N LYS A 191 -4.34 3.50 -11.22
CA LYS A 191 -4.53 4.81 -11.86
C LYS A 191 -5.40 4.70 -13.12
N LYS A 192 -6.30 5.69 -13.30
CA LYS A 192 -7.17 5.85 -14.46
C LYS A 192 -6.39 6.41 -15.66
#